data_d72033c2c584316af615ddc53a67502f
#
_entry.id   d72033c2c584316af615ddc53a67502f
#
_cell.length_a   1.000
_cell.length_b   1.000
_cell.length_c   1.000
_cell.angle_alpha   90.00
_cell.angle_beta   90.00
_cell.angle_gamma   90.00
#
_symmetry.space_group_name_H-M   'P 1'
#
loop_
_entity.id
_entity.type
_entity.pdbx_description
1 polymer ?
#
loop_
_entity_poly.entity_id
_entity_poly.type
_entity_poly.pdbx_seq_one_letter_code
_entity_poly.pdbx_strand_id
1 'polypeptide(L)'
;EASTAGLCMNIPIVSGLAGMAEDYDLFILDLWGVVHDGVTVYPGAANCLRRLRRGGARVVLLSNAPRPSASVALHLVELGVAGDMYDWLLTSGEATASTIAADTIASGASGAGADARPAYFHLGPERSRPTLDACGGQEVAIEAAEMIICTGLFDDETEQAEDYRDLLSLAAARDLPMVCANPDVVVNRGGQIIPCAGAVAAFYEELGGTVQRFGKPFPDIFDRLFAESPEIPRSRAVMIGDALATDIRGARQAGIDAIWIGGGIHAEALALGPDGQLDQDKVHGVAAQAGERPKAILPWLQW
;
A
#
# COMPACT_ATOMS: atom_id res chain seq x y z
N GLU A 1 -33.46 -26.23 11.79
CA GLU A 1 -33.62 -24.79 11.46
C GLU A 1 -32.96 -23.96 12.56
N ALA A 2 -31.65 -23.76 12.46
CA ALA A 2 -30.92 -22.80 13.30
C ALA A 2 -30.77 -21.51 12.51
N SER A 3 -31.57 -20.53 12.89
CA SER A 3 -31.51 -19.16 12.40
C SER A 3 -30.13 -18.58 12.68
N THR A 4 -29.29 -18.50 11.67
CA THR A 4 -28.12 -17.62 11.66
C THR A 4 -28.58 -16.18 11.51
N ALA A 5 -29.09 -15.62 12.62
CA ALA A 5 -29.20 -14.17 12.77
C ALA A 5 -27.76 -13.62 12.80
N GLY A 6 -27.24 -13.31 11.61
CA GLY A 6 -26.02 -12.53 11.48
C GLY A 6 -26.23 -11.22 12.22
N LEU A 7 -25.49 -11.02 13.31
CA LEU A 7 -25.34 -9.70 13.91
C LEU A 7 -24.91 -8.74 12.81
N CYS A 8 -25.85 -7.95 12.33
CA CYS A 8 -25.59 -6.81 11.46
C CYS A 8 -24.81 -5.81 12.31
N MET A 9 -23.48 -5.99 12.40
CA MET A 9 -22.63 -5.03 13.09
C MET A 9 -22.54 -3.80 12.21
N ASN A 10 -23.20 -2.75 12.64
CA ASN A 10 -23.27 -1.47 11.95
C ASN A 10 -21.86 -0.85 11.90
N ILE A 11 -21.34 -0.55 10.69
CA ILE A 11 -20.12 0.25 10.52
C ILE A 11 -20.53 1.72 10.66
N PRO A 12 -20.15 2.42 11.75
CA PRO A 12 -20.58 3.80 11.96
C PRO A 12 -20.01 4.72 10.87
N ILE A 13 -20.87 5.55 10.30
CA ILE A 13 -20.47 6.66 9.43
C ILE A 13 -20.18 7.84 10.34
N VAL A 14 -18.94 8.35 10.32
CA VAL A 14 -18.51 9.48 11.13
C VAL A 14 -18.05 10.63 10.26
N SER A 15 -18.17 11.86 10.77
CA SER A 15 -17.86 13.07 10.01
C SER A 15 -16.40 13.50 10.10
N GLY A 16 -15.63 12.95 11.05
CA GLY A 16 -14.22 13.31 11.25
C GLY A 16 -13.56 12.51 12.37
N LEU A 17 -12.26 12.65 12.52
CA LEU A 17 -11.46 11.89 13.49
C LEU A 17 -11.50 12.46 14.92
N ALA A 18 -11.98 13.68 15.14
CA ALA A 18 -11.93 14.37 16.44
C ALA A 18 -12.52 13.52 17.58
N GLY A 19 -13.63 12.82 17.34
CA GLY A 19 -14.30 11.99 18.34
C GLY A 19 -13.58 10.68 18.68
N MET A 20 -12.55 10.30 17.94
CA MET A 20 -11.79 9.05 18.12
C MET A 20 -10.30 9.30 18.37
N ALA A 21 -9.86 10.56 18.31
CA ALA A 21 -8.43 10.88 18.35
C ALA A 21 -7.76 10.50 19.68
N GLU A 22 -8.47 10.54 20.79
CA GLU A 22 -7.98 10.17 22.11
C GLU A 22 -7.87 8.65 22.34
N ASP A 23 -8.50 7.86 21.48
CA ASP A 23 -8.45 6.40 21.57
C ASP A 23 -7.11 5.82 21.11
N TYR A 24 -6.29 6.60 20.37
CA TYR A 24 -5.08 6.10 19.73
C TYR A 24 -3.88 7.02 19.94
N ASP A 25 -2.70 6.39 20.06
CA ASP A 25 -1.40 7.07 20.18
C ASP A 25 -0.62 7.00 18.86
N LEU A 26 -0.99 6.05 17.96
CA LEU A 26 -0.37 5.86 16.65
C LEU A 26 -1.44 5.86 15.55
N PHE A 27 -1.32 6.80 14.64
CA PHE A 27 -2.12 6.87 13.42
C PHE A 27 -1.26 6.49 12.23
N ILE A 28 -1.63 5.40 11.57
CA ILE A 28 -1.01 4.91 10.34
C ILE A 28 -1.96 5.31 9.20
N LEU A 29 -1.49 6.12 8.26
CA LEU A 29 -2.34 6.61 7.17
C LEU A 29 -1.79 6.18 5.82
N ASP A 30 -2.67 5.66 4.97
CA ASP A 30 -2.36 5.54 3.56
C ASP A 30 -2.25 6.92 2.89
N LEU A 31 -1.64 6.97 1.71
CA LEU A 31 -1.46 8.20 0.94
C LEU A 31 -2.53 8.36 -0.13
N TRP A 32 -2.59 7.43 -1.08
CA TRP A 32 -3.52 7.48 -2.21
C TRP A 32 -4.95 7.22 -1.75
N GLY A 33 -5.89 8.05 -2.18
CA GLY A 33 -7.29 7.91 -1.75
C GLY A 33 -7.57 8.43 -0.32
N VAL A 34 -6.53 8.76 0.46
CA VAL A 34 -6.62 9.23 1.84
C VAL A 34 -6.07 10.65 2.00
N VAL A 35 -4.80 10.85 1.69
CA VAL A 35 -4.13 12.16 1.79
C VAL A 35 -4.21 12.91 0.48
N HIS A 36 -4.02 12.24 -0.65
CA HIS A 36 -4.04 12.81 -2.00
C HIS A 36 -4.55 11.82 -3.05
N ASP A 37 -4.86 12.32 -4.25
CA ASP A 37 -5.24 11.54 -5.43
C ASP A 37 -4.10 11.36 -6.46
N GLY A 38 -2.88 11.71 -6.05
CA GLY A 38 -1.68 11.72 -6.90
C GLY A 38 -1.43 13.03 -7.63
N VAL A 39 -2.40 13.93 -7.65
CA VAL A 39 -2.34 15.25 -8.29
C VAL A 39 -2.57 16.37 -7.28
N THR A 40 -3.52 16.18 -6.37
CA THR A 40 -3.91 17.17 -5.35
C THR A 40 -4.10 16.52 -3.99
N VAL A 41 -3.84 17.29 -2.93
CA VAL A 41 -4.16 16.90 -1.55
C VAL A 41 -5.66 17.08 -1.30
N TYR A 42 -6.29 16.07 -0.69
CA TYR A 42 -7.71 16.18 -0.36
C TYR A 42 -7.99 17.31 0.64
N PRO A 43 -9.11 18.05 0.45
CA PRO A 43 -9.51 19.08 1.41
C PRO A 43 -9.64 18.54 2.82
N GLY A 44 -8.95 19.17 3.78
CA GLY A 44 -8.96 18.73 5.19
C GLY A 44 -7.81 17.83 5.60
N ALA A 45 -7.20 17.05 4.69
CA ALA A 45 -6.16 16.07 5.02
C ALA A 45 -4.96 16.69 5.74
N ALA A 46 -4.37 17.75 5.17
CA ALA A 46 -3.23 18.43 5.79
C ALA A 46 -3.57 19.05 7.18
N ASN A 47 -4.81 19.55 7.36
CA ASN A 47 -5.25 20.06 8.65
C ASN A 47 -5.41 18.90 9.65
N CYS A 48 -5.94 17.76 9.22
CA CYS A 48 -6.10 16.57 10.07
C CYS A 48 -4.75 16.06 10.56
N LEU A 49 -3.76 15.87 9.67
CA LEU A 49 -2.40 15.47 10.03
C LEU A 49 -1.77 16.40 11.10
N ARG A 50 -1.85 17.73 10.88
CA ARG A 50 -1.34 18.70 11.85
C ARG A 50 -2.05 18.64 13.21
N ARG A 51 -3.36 18.38 13.23
CA ARG A 51 -4.11 18.27 14.47
C ARG A 51 -3.75 17.01 15.25
N LEU A 52 -3.62 15.86 14.59
CA LEU A 52 -3.15 14.63 15.21
C LEU A 52 -1.79 14.84 15.88
N ARG A 53 -0.82 15.41 15.16
CA ARG A 53 0.50 15.69 15.72
C ARG A 53 0.50 16.69 16.89
N ARG A 54 -0.30 17.76 16.79
CA ARG A 54 -0.46 18.72 17.88
C ARG A 54 -1.12 18.12 19.11
N GLY A 55 -1.96 17.11 18.92
CA GLY A 55 -2.55 16.30 19.98
C GLY A 55 -1.57 15.35 20.67
N GLY A 56 -0.34 15.24 20.16
CA GLY A 56 0.71 14.37 20.71
C GLY A 56 0.69 12.94 20.14
N ALA A 57 -0.19 12.64 19.20
CA ALA A 57 -0.20 11.35 18.52
C ALA A 57 0.99 11.23 17.57
N ARG A 58 1.55 10.02 17.43
CA ARG A 58 2.49 9.69 16.38
C ARG A 58 1.74 9.47 15.07
N VAL A 59 2.19 10.09 14.00
CA VAL A 59 1.60 10.01 12.66
C VAL A 59 2.58 9.37 11.72
N VAL A 60 2.24 8.22 11.16
CA VAL A 60 3.05 7.48 10.20
C VAL A 60 2.29 7.37 8.88
N LEU A 61 2.97 7.66 7.78
CA LEU A 61 2.44 7.47 6.45
C LEU A 61 2.92 6.10 5.94
N LEU A 62 2.00 5.26 5.45
CA LEU A 62 2.29 3.91 4.97
C LEU A 62 1.73 3.74 3.56
N SER A 63 2.60 3.59 2.57
CA SER A 63 2.20 3.55 1.16
C SER A 63 2.69 2.29 0.45
N ASN A 64 1.86 1.76 -0.44
CA ASN A 64 2.25 0.69 -1.37
C ASN A 64 3.05 1.19 -2.58
N ALA A 65 3.41 2.48 -2.62
CA ALA A 65 4.24 3.04 -3.69
C ALA A 65 5.55 2.26 -3.87
N PRO A 66 5.90 1.86 -5.11
CA PRO A 66 7.12 1.10 -5.38
C PRO A 66 8.38 1.98 -5.43
N ARG A 67 8.36 3.15 -4.80
CA ARG A 67 9.45 4.13 -4.74
C ARG A 67 10.00 4.23 -3.32
N PRO A 68 11.29 4.59 -3.15
CA PRO A 68 11.86 4.84 -1.83
C PRO A 68 11.09 5.93 -1.08
N SER A 69 11.01 5.83 0.23
CA SER A 69 10.33 6.79 1.10
C SER A 69 10.80 8.22 0.89
N ALA A 70 12.10 8.44 0.68
CA ALA A 70 12.67 9.76 0.39
C ALA A 70 12.10 10.38 -0.91
N SER A 71 11.91 9.58 -1.97
CA SER A 71 11.32 10.07 -3.23
C SER A 71 9.84 10.43 -3.07
N VAL A 72 9.10 9.64 -2.28
CA VAL A 72 7.69 9.92 -1.98
C VAL A 72 7.57 11.17 -1.10
N ALA A 73 8.46 11.34 -0.11
CA ALA A 73 8.47 12.53 0.75
C ALA A 73 8.68 13.83 -0.05
N LEU A 74 9.56 13.83 -1.06
CA LEU A 74 9.74 14.99 -1.94
C LEU A 74 8.46 15.32 -2.70
N HIS A 75 7.78 14.33 -3.25
CA HIS A 75 6.50 14.53 -3.95
C HIS A 75 5.40 15.04 -3.01
N LEU A 76 5.34 14.55 -1.77
CA LEU A 76 4.40 15.06 -0.76
C LEU A 76 4.61 16.54 -0.48
N VAL A 77 5.86 17.02 -0.43
CA VAL A 77 6.17 18.44 -0.25
C VAL A 77 5.65 19.27 -1.44
N GLU A 78 5.82 18.77 -2.67
CA GLU A 78 5.29 19.42 -3.89
C GLU A 78 3.76 19.55 -3.85
N LEU A 79 3.07 18.53 -3.31
CA LEU A 79 1.62 18.53 -3.11
C LEU A 79 1.17 19.41 -1.91
N GLY A 80 2.10 19.90 -1.07
CA GLY A 80 1.78 20.74 0.09
C GLY A 80 1.66 19.98 1.42
N VAL A 81 2.09 18.72 1.47
CA VAL A 81 2.22 17.94 2.72
C VAL A 81 3.65 18.06 3.21
N ALA A 82 3.89 19.00 4.13
CA ALA A 82 5.23 19.26 4.68
C ALA A 82 5.68 18.16 5.64
N GLY A 83 7.01 17.99 5.77
CA GLY A 83 7.59 16.94 6.61
C GLY A 83 7.33 17.05 8.11
N ASP A 84 6.81 18.19 8.58
CA ASP A 84 6.38 18.38 9.97
C ASP A 84 4.96 17.86 10.26
N MET A 85 4.23 17.40 9.23
CA MET A 85 2.87 16.87 9.35
C MET A 85 2.81 15.38 9.71
N TYR A 86 3.94 14.67 9.64
CA TYR A 86 4.07 13.26 10.00
C TYR A 86 5.43 12.99 10.64
N ASP A 87 5.57 11.89 11.36
CA ASP A 87 6.80 11.51 12.04
C ASP A 87 7.69 10.64 11.16
N TRP A 88 7.06 9.75 10.37
CA TRP A 88 7.76 8.80 9.52
C TRP A 88 6.93 8.43 8.30
N LEU A 89 7.61 8.01 7.23
CA LEU A 89 7.02 7.49 6.00
C LEU A 89 7.69 6.16 5.67
N LEU A 90 6.89 5.12 5.46
CA LEU A 90 7.33 3.82 4.98
C LEU A 90 6.63 3.47 3.67
N THR A 91 7.40 3.02 2.70
CA THR A 91 6.87 2.58 1.40
C THR A 91 7.16 1.11 1.13
N SER A 92 6.35 0.50 0.28
CA SER A 92 6.61 -0.85 -0.21
C SER A 92 7.95 -0.93 -0.95
N GLY A 93 8.29 0.10 -1.74
CA GLY A 93 9.59 0.19 -2.42
C GLY A 93 10.78 0.18 -1.46
N GLU A 94 10.68 0.92 -0.34
CA GLU A 94 11.71 0.92 0.72
C GLU A 94 11.84 -0.47 1.37
N ALA A 95 10.70 -1.10 1.69
CA ALA A 95 10.68 -2.43 2.28
C ALA A 95 11.28 -3.48 1.33
N THR A 96 10.94 -3.41 0.05
CA THR A 96 11.50 -4.27 -1.00
C THR A 96 13.02 -4.11 -1.10
N ALA A 97 13.49 -2.88 -1.26
CA ALA A 97 14.90 -2.59 -1.45
C ALA A 97 15.74 -3.06 -0.26
N SER A 98 15.29 -2.77 0.97
CA SER A 98 16.03 -3.17 2.17
C SER A 98 16.06 -4.69 2.35
N THR A 99 15.01 -5.43 1.95
CA THR A 99 15.02 -6.90 2.01
C THR A 99 15.99 -7.50 0.99
N ILE A 100 15.92 -7.08 -0.28
CA ILE A 100 16.81 -7.58 -1.33
C ILE A 100 18.27 -7.28 -0.98
N ALA A 101 18.58 -6.07 -0.49
CA ALA A 101 19.92 -5.70 -0.06
C ALA A 101 20.41 -6.56 1.11
N ALA A 102 19.55 -6.87 2.09
CA ALA A 102 19.89 -7.72 3.23
C ALA A 102 20.17 -9.18 2.80
N ASP A 103 19.34 -9.75 1.91
CA ASP A 103 19.50 -11.09 1.38
C ASP A 103 20.78 -11.21 0.54
N THR A 104 21.15 -10.18 -0.21
CA THR A 104 22.41 -10.09 -0.96
C THR A 104 23.61 -10.15 -0.02
N ILE A 105 23.58 -9.40 1.08
CA ILE A 105 24.64 -9.43 2.11
C ILE A 105 24.74 -10.81 2.77
N ALA A 106 23.60 -11.40 3.14
CA ALA A 106 23.56 -12.72 3.77
C ALA A 106 24.09 -13.85 2.86
N SER A 107 23.77 -13.78 1.55
CA SER A 107 24.23 -14.75 0.55
C SER A 107 25.74 -14.62 0.27
N GLY A 108 26.28 -13.41 0.24
CA GLY A 108 27.71 -13.14 0.07
C GLY A 108 28.59 -13.68 1.22
N ALA A 109 28.02 -13.81 2.42
CA ALA A 109 28.70 -14.42 3.56
C ALA A 109 28.89 -15.95 3.44
N SER A 110 28.25 -16.62 2.47
CA SER A 110 28.25 -18.07 2.30
C SER A 110 29.27 -18.60 1.27
N GLY A 111 30.21 -17.77 0.75
CA GLY A 111 31.37 -18.26 -0.02
C GLY A 111 31.30 -18.09 -1.55
N ALA A 112 30.30 -17.49 -2.12
CA ALA A 112 30.38 -16.88 -3.46
C ALA A 112 30.99 -15.48 -3.28
N GLY A 113 32.05 -15.15 -4.01
CA GLY A 113 32.89 -13.97 -3.75
C GLY A 113 32.09 -12.69 -3.50
N ALA A 114 32.66 -11.75 -2.76
CA ALA A 114 32.04 -10.51 -2.24
C ALA A 114 31.39 -9.56 -3.29
N ASP A 115 31.30 -9.98 -4.54
CA ASP A 115 30.74 -9.26 -5.69
C ASP A 115 29.50 -9.91 -6.33
N ALA A 116 28.95 -10.99 -5.75
CA ALA A 116 27.77 -11.68 -6.31
C ALA A 116 26.50 -10.87 -6.03
N ARG A 117 26.26 -9.86 -6.84
CA ARG A 117 25.00 -9.10 -6.84
C ARG A 117 23.95 -9.86 -7.64
N PRO A 118 22.67 -9.94 -7.19
CA PRO A 118 21.65 -10.65 -7.94
C PRO A 118 21.44 -10.04 -9.33
N ALA A 119 21.35 -10.91 -10.34
CA ALA A 119 20.98 -10.50 -11.69
C ALA A 119 19.46 -10.45 -11.79
N TYR A 120 18.88 -9.29 -12.03
CA TYR A 120 17.42 -9.13 -12.11
C TYR A 120 16.97 -8.55 -13.45
N PHE A 121 15.75 -8.92 -13.85
CA PHE A 121 15.01 -8.23 -14.88
C PHE A 121 14.06 -7.23 -14.24
N HIS A 122 14.10 -5.96 -14.65
CA HIS A 122 13.16 -4.95 -14.19
C HIS A 122 11.90 -4.95 -15.07
N LEU A 123 10.72 -5.12 -14.45
CA LEU A 123 9.43 -4.89 -15.06
C LEU A 123 8.79 -3.69 -14.37
N GLY A 124 8.73 -2.56 -15.09
CA GLY A 124 8.18 -1.33 -14.54
C GLY A 124 8.74 -0.07 -15.18
N PRO A 125 8.18 1.09 -14.82
CA PRO A 125 8.53 2.37 -15.44
C PRO A 125 9.89 2.87 -14.94
N GLU A 126 10.56 3.66 -15.78
CA GLU A 126 11.89 4.25 -15.48
C GLU A 126 11.89 5.10 -14.19
N ARG A 127 10.75 5.71 -13.82
CA ARG A 127 10.62 6.46 -12.56
C ARG A 127 10.84 5.62 -11.29
N SER A 128 10.88 4.29 -11.41
CA SER A 128 11.19 3.37 -10.31
C SER A 128 12.70 3.09 -10.16
N ARG A 129 13.56 3.67 -11.01
CA ARG A 129 15.02 3.50 -10.96
C ARG A 129 15.64 3.68 -9.57
N PRO A 130 15.23 4.68 -8.77
CA PRO A 130 15.78 4.83 -7.40
C PRO A 130 15.56 3.62 -6.49
N THR A 131 14.47 2.86 -6.68
CA THR A 131 14.23 1.62 -5.92
C THR A 131 15.22 0.53 -6.34
N LEU A 132 15.46 0.38 -7.64
CA LEU A 132 16.39 -0.61 -8.17
C LEU A 132 17.83 -0.32 -7.72
N ASP A 133 18.22 0.96 -7.74
CA ASP A 133 19.53 1.41 -7.25
C ASP A 133 19.70 1.05 -5.76
N ALA A 134 18.63 1.19 -4.96
CA ALA A 134 18.63 0.82 -3.54
C ALA A 134 18.61 -0.70 -3.29
N CYS A 135 18.01 -1.48 -4.20
CA CYS A 135 18.08 -2.95 -4.15
C CYS A 135 19.52 -3.47 -4.32
N GLY A 136 20.35 -2.73 -5.08
CA GLY A 136 21.62 -3.23 -5.57
C GLY A 136 21.42 -4.31 -6.63
N GLY A 137 22.49 -4.90 -7.13
CA GLY A 137 22.38 -5.93 -8.17
C GLY A 137 22.67 -5.39 -9.57
N GLN A 138 22.46 -6.26 -10.57
CA GLN A 138 22.69 -5.97 -11.96
C GLN A 138 21.41 -6.22 -12.77
N GLU A 139 20.95 -5.18 -13.45
CA GLU A 139 19.84 -5.34 -14.40
C GLU A 139 20.37 -6.04 -15.67
N VAL A 140 19.62 -7.05 -16.10
CA VAL A 140 19.95 -7.89 -17.27
C VAL A 140 18.70 -8.18 -18.09
N ALA A 141 18.87 -8.71 -19.29
CA ALA A 141 17.75 -9.24 -20.08
C ALA A 141 17.08 -10.42 -19.36
N ILE A 142 15.80 -10.64 -19.65
CA ILE A 142 15.00 -11.66 -18.96
C ILE A 142 15.62 -13.06 -19.05
N GLU A 143 16.30 -13.38 -20.16
CA GLU A 143 16.96 -14.67 -20.40
C GLU A 143 18.15 -14.93 -19.47
N ALA A 144 18.78 -13.87 -18.95
CA ALA A 144 19.94 -13.95 -18.06
C ALA A 144 19.56 -13.66 -16.59
N ALA A 145 18.33 -13.27 -16.32
CA ALA A 145 17.88 -12.90 -14.99
C ALA A 145 17.73 -14.12 -14.05
N GLU A 146 17.97 -13.89 -12.77
CA GLU A 146 17.74 -14.83 -11.67
C GLU A 146 16.41 -14.55 -10.96
N MET A 147 15.87 -13.31 -11.12
CA MET A 147 14.61 -12.89 -10.57
C MET A 147 14.00 -11.73 -11.39
N ILE A 148 12.73 -11.48 -11.19
CA ILE A 148 12.05 -10.29 -11.69
C ILE A 148 11.82 -9.33 -10.51
N ILE A 149 12.16 -8.04 -10.69
CA ILE A 149 11.70 -6.97 -9.79
C ILE A 149 10.60 -6.21 -10.53
N CYS A 150 9.36 -6.41 -10.09
CA CYS A 150 8.18 -5.77 -10.66
C CYS A 150 7.79 -4.54 -9.83
N THR A 151 7.88 -3.36 -10.42
CA THR A 151 7.50 -2.08 -9.80
C THR A 151 6.26 -1.46 -10.45
N GLY A 152 5.73 -2.06 -11.52
CA GLY A 152 4.59 -1.58 -12.27
C GLY A 152 4.59 -2.12 -13.71
N LEU A 153 3.83 -1.48 -14.56
CA LEU A 153 3.87 -1.64 -16.00
C LEU A 153 4.94 -0.71 -16.59
N PHE A 154 5.43 -0.95 -17.79
CA PHE A 154 6.35 -0.03 -18.45
C PHE A 154 5.65 1.31 -18.75
N ASP A 155 4.41 1.23 -19.26
CA ASP A 155 3.51 2.37 -19.44
C ASP A 155 2.15 2.07 -18.81
N ASP A 156 1.92 2.57 -17.59
CA ASP A 156 0.70 2.32 -16.82
C ASP A 156 -0.54 3.09 -17.33
N GLU A 157 -0.38 3.96 -18.34
CA GLU A 157 -1.49 4.67 -18.97
C GLU A 157 -2.09 3.90 -20.16
N THR A 158 -1.32 3.04 -20.82
CA THR A 158 -1.71 2.39 -22.08
C THR A 158 -1.69 0.87 -22.02
N GLU A 159 -0.92 0.27 -21.11
CA GLU A 159 -0.71 -1.18 -21.04
C GLU A 159 -1.57 -1.84 -19.96
N GLN A 160 -1.78 -3.15 -20.15
CA GLN A 160 -2.44 -4.03 -19.19
C GLN A 160 -1.50 -5.20 -18.83
N ALA A 161 -1.79 -5.92 -17.74
CA ALA A 161 -0.96 -7.05 -17.31
C ALA A 161 -0.85 -8.15 -18.38
N GLU A 162 -1.90 -8.36 -19.17
CA GLU A 162 -2.00 -9.36 -20.24
C GLU A 162 -1.05 -9.07 -21.41
N ASP A 163 -0.63 -7.82 -21.61
CA ASP A 163 0.31 -7.44 -22.67
C ASP A 163 1.69 -8.06 -22.45
N TYR A 164 2.00 -8.45 -21.22
CA TYR A 164 3.25 -9.12 -20.84
C TYR A 164 3.20 -10.65 -20.93
N ARG A 165 2.16 -11.24 -21.51
CA ARG A 165 1.94 -12.70 -21.54
C ARG A 165 3.15 -13.49 -22.03
N ASP A 166 3.74 -13.11 -23.15
CA ASP A 166 4.87 -13.84 -23.73
C ASP A 166 6.12 -13.74 -22.84
N LEU A 167 6.41 -12.55 -22.32
CA LEU A 167 7.50 -12.27 -21.37
C LEU A 167 7.35 -13.08 -20.08
N LEU A 168 6.17 -13.03 -19.48
CA LEU A 168 5.87 -13.71 -18.21
C LEU A 168 5.78 -15.23 -18.38
N SER A 169 5.31 -15.73 -19.53
CA SER A 169 5.34 -17.16 -19.85
C SER A 169 6.76 -17.70 -19.99
N LEU A 170 7.66 -16.92 -20.61
CA LEU A 170 9.08 -17.26 -20.67
C LEU A 170 9.69 -17.32 -19.26
N ALA A 171 9.37 -16.35 -18.40
CA ALA A 171 9.83 -16.31 -17.03
C ALA A 171 9.30 -17.49 -16.20
N ALA A 172 8.01 -17.82 -16.30
CA ALA A 172 7.39 -18.95 -15.61
C ALA A 172 8.01 -20.28 -16.05
N ALA A 173 8.27 -20.47 -17.35
CA ALA A 173 8.95 -21.67 -17.87
C ALA A 173 10.38 -21.85 -17.35
N ARG A 174 10.98 -20.80 -16.78
CA ARG A 174 12.31 -20.81 -16.13
C ARG A 174 12.23 -20.80 -14.62
N ASP A 175 11.04 -20.90 -14.04
CA ASP A 175 10.81 -20.81 -12.59
C ASP A 175 11.40 -19.53 -11.96
N LEU A 176 11.40 -18.41 -12.69
CA LEU A 176 11.94 -17.15 -12.17
C LEU A 176 11.05 -16.62 -11.04
N PRO A 177 11.57 -16.36 -9.82
CA PRO A 177 10.79 -15.71 -8.79
C PRO A 177 10.56 -14.23 -9.16
N MET A 178 9.36 -13.72 -8.88
CA MET A 178 9.03 -12.30 -8.99
C MET A 178 8.95 -11.65 -7.61
N VAL A 179 9.63 -10.54 -7.42
CA VAL A 179 9.44 -9.62 -6.31
C VAL A 179 8.53 -8.48 -6.77
N CYS A 180 7.35 -8.37 -6.15
CA CYS A 180 6.38 -7.32 -6.42
C CYS A 180 6.52 -6.21 -5.38
N ALA A 181 7.00 -5.04 -5.82
CA ALA A 181 7.26 -3.89 -4.96
C ALA A 181 6.04 -2.97 -4.74
N ASN A 182 4.90 -3.29 -5.32
CA ASN A 182 3.62 -2.63 -5.10
C ASN A 182 2.49 -3.66 -5.23
N PRO A 183 1.92 -4.16 -4.12
CA PRO A 183 0.89 -5.19 -4.17
C PRO A 183 -0.51 -4.69 -4.58
N ASP A 184 -0.72 -3.38 -4.73
CA ASP A 184 -1.99 -2.86 -5.24
C ASP A 184 -2.23 -3.35 -6.67
N VAL A 185 -3.45 -3.79 -6.94
CA VAL A 185 -3.85 -4.21 -8.29
C VAL A 185 -4.12 -2.99 -9.16
N VAL A 186 -4.79 -1.99 -8.61
CA VAL A 186 -5.11 -0.73 -9.27
C VAL A 186 -5.02 0.42 -8.28
N VAL A 187 -4.88 1.65 -8.80
CA VAL A 187 -4.94 2.90 -8.05
C VAL A 187 -5.81 3.91 -8.79
N ASN A 188 -6.47 4.80 -8.07
CA ASN A 188 -7.19 5.93 -8.67
C ASN A 188 -6.23 7.13 -8.77
N ARG A 189 -5.89 7.56 -9.98
CA ARG A 189 -5.04 8.71 -10.27
C ARG A 189 -5.88 9.79 -10.96
N GLY A 190 -6.24 10.85 -10.24
CA GLY A 190 -7.02 11.95 -10.80
C GLY A 190 -8.34 11.51 -11.44
N GLY A 191 -9.02 10.51 -10.88
CA GLY A 191 -10.27 9.94 -11.40
C GLY A 191 -10.12 8.81 -12.42
N GLN A 192 -8.89 8.44 -12.79
CA GLN A 192 -8.61 7.30 -13.69
C GLN A 192 -8.12 6.10 -12.89
N ILE A 193 -8.63 4.90 -13.21
CA ILE A 193 -8.16 3.65 -12.63
C ILE A 193 -6.94 3.19 -13.43
N ILE A 194 -5.80 3.10 -12.74
CA ILE A 194 -4.51 2.75 -13.33
C ILE A 194 -4.04 1.40 -12.77
N PRO A 195 -3.64 0.43 -13.61
CA PRO A 195 -3.09 -0.83 -13.15
C PRO A 195 -1.73 -0.64 -12.48
N CYS A 196 -1.47 -1.47 -11.45
CA CYS A 196 -0.24 -1.46 -10.68
C CYS A 196 0.53 -2.78 -10.80
N ALA A 197 1.70 -2.88 -10.17
CA ALA A 197 2.51 -4.10 -10.18
C ALA A 197 1.76 -5.33 -9.62
N GLY A 198 0.81 -5.14 -8.71
CA GLY A 198 -0.03 -6.22 -8.19
C GLY A 198 -0.89 -6.89 -9.26
N ALA A 199 -1.33 -6.17 -10.30
CA ALA A 199 -2.03 -6.75 -11.44
C ALA A 199 -1.11 -7.66 -12.25
N VAL A 200 0.11 -7.21 -12.54
CA VAL A 200 1.14 -8.01 -13.24
C VAL A 200 1.51 -9.24 -12.42
N ALA A 201 1.67 -9.07 -11.11
CA ALA A 201 2.00 -10.16 -10.19
C ALA A 201 0.89 -11.22 -10.12
N ALA A 202 -0.39 -10.81 -10.10
CA ALA A 202 -1.52 -11.73 -10.15
C ALA A 202 -1.56 -12.51 -11.47
N PHE A 203 -1.36 -11.82 -12.58
CA PHE A 203 -1.30 -12.46 -13.90
C PHE A 203 -0.11 -13.42 -14.02
N TYR A 204 1.04 -13.11 -13.42
CA TYR A 204 2.19 -14.01 -13.37
C TYR A 204 1.88 -15.29 -12.60
N GLU A 205 1.17 -15.21 -11.48
CA GLU A 205 0.72 -16.40 -10.72
C GLU A 205 -0.27 -17.27 -11.52
N GLU A 206 -1.17 -16.66 -12.31
CA GLU A 206 -2.06 -17.40 -13.22
C GLU A 206 -1.28 -18.19 -14.28
N LEU A 207 -0.10 -17.71 -14.67
CA LEU A 207 0.80 -18.39 -15.59
C LEU A 207 1.70 -19.44 -14.89
N GLY A 208 1.54 -19.62 -13.56
CA GLY A 208 2.30 -20.59 -12.75
C GLY A 208 3.57 -20.01 -12.12
N GLY A 209 3.80 -18.72 -12.20
CA GLY A 209 4.94 -18.04 -11.57
C GLY A 209 4.83 -17.92 -10.06
N THR A 210 5.96 -17.76 -9.39
CA THR A 210 6.02 -17.52 -7.94
C THR A 210 6.27 -16.04 -7.65
N VAL A 211 5.48 -15.45 -6.74
CA VAL A 211 5.54 -14.03 -6.41
C VAL A 211 5.73 -13.82 -4.91
N GLN A 212 6.73 -13.01 -4.56
CA GLN A 212 6.89 -12.43 -3.22
C GLN A 212 6.42 -10.97 -3.27
N ARG A 213 5.49 -10.60 -2.38
CA ARG A 213 4.92 -9.25 -2.31
C ARG A 213 5.38 -8.52 -1.07
N PHE A 214 5.66 -7.22 -1.23
CA PHE A 214 6.01 -6.32 -0.14
C PHE A 214 4.98 -5.20 -0.05
N GLY A 215 4.58 -4.82 1.18
CA GLY A 215 3.59 -3.78 1.43
C GLY A 215 2.32 -4.29 2.09
N LYS A 216 1.29 -3.45 2.14
CA LYS A 216 -0.04 -3.83 2.64
C LYS A 216 -0.72 -4.82 1.67
N PRO A 217 -1.44 -5.84 2.11
CA PRO A 217 -1.85 -6.15 3.49
C PRO A 217 -0.88 -7.04 4.26
N PHE A 218 0.32 -7.30 3.77
CA PHE A 218 1.23 -8.29 4.34
C PHE A 218 1.76 -7.85 5.71
N PRO A 219 1.83 -8.75 6.71
CA PRO A 219 2.19 -8.40 8.09
C PRO A 219 3.55 -7.75 8.25
N ASP A 220 4.52 -8.15 7.43
CA ASP A 220 5.92 -7.70 7.53
C ASP A 220 6.06 -6.17 7.48
N ILE A 221 5.22 -5.47 6.70
CA ILE A 221 5.27 -4.00 6.61
C ILE A 221 4.80 -3.36 7.91
N PHE A 222 3.80 -3.96 8.58
CA PHE A 222 3.32 -3.50 9.88
C PHE A 222 4.31 -3.84 10.99
N ASP A 223 4.94 -5.01 10.96
CA ASP A 223 5.96 -5.40 11.94
C ASP A 223 7.17 -4.47 11.91
N ARG A 224 7.63 -4.07 10.71
CA ARG A 224 8.65 -3.02 10.55
C ARG A 224 8.21 -1.69 11.16
N LEU A 225 6.96 -1.28 10.94
CA LEU A 225 6.42 -0.05 11.49
C LEU A 225 6.39 -0.09 13.02
N PHE A 226 5.94 -1.19 13.61
CA PHE A 226 5.92 -1.35 15.08
C PHE A 226 7.31 -1.50 15.69
N ALA A 227 8.30 -2.00 14.95
CA ALA A 227 9.68 -2.02 15.40
C ALA A 227 10.26 -0.61 15.65
N GLU A 228 9.78 0.40 14.91
CA GLU A 228 10.14 1.82 15.09
C GLU A 228 9.30 2.52 16.18
N SER A 229 8.31 1.84 16.75
CA SER A 229 7.41 2.39 17.76
C SER A 229 7.08 1.34 18.84
N PRO A 230 8.09 0.70 19.45
CA PRO A 230 7.89 -0.46 20.33
C PRO A 230 7.15 -0.09 21.64
N GLU A 231 7.12 1.17 22.00
CA GLU A 231 6.43 1.69 23.18
C GLU A 231 4.91 1.80 23.00
N ILE A 232 4.40 1.77 21.76
CA ILE A 232 2.96 1.90 21.48
C ILE A 232 2.34 0.52 21.27
N PRO A 233 1.42 0.10 22.12
CA PRO A 233 0.76 -1.18 21.95
C PRO A 233 -0.19 -1.15 20.75
N ARG A 234 -0.34 -2.29 20.07
CA ARG A 234 -1.22 -2.42 18.88
C ARG A 234 -2.66 -1.98 19.15
N SER A 235 -3.16 -2.15 20.37
CA SER A 235 -4.50 -1.69 20.79
C SER A 235 -4.65 -0.16 20.83
N ARG A 236 -3.55 0.59 20.76
CA ARG A 236 -3.52 2.06 20.69
C ARG A 236 -3.12 2.57 19.30
N ALA A 237 -3.14 1.70 18.29
CA ALA A 237 -2.83 2.01 16.91
C ALA A 237 -4.05 1.86 16.02
N VAL A 238 -4.17 2.71 15.00
CA VAL A 238 -5.23 2.65 14.00
C VAL A 238 -4.67 2.88 12.60
N MET A 239 -5.12 2.05 11.64
CA MET A 239 -4.89 2.26 10.21
C MET A 239 -6.03 3.07 9.61
N ILE A 240 -5.72 4.09 8.83
CA ILE A 240 -6.67 4.88 8.06
C ILE A 240 -6.34 4.68 6.59
N GLY A 241 -7.25 4.05 5.85
CA GLY A 241 -7.04 3.69 4.45
C GLY A 241 -8.32 3.66 3.65
N ASP A 242 -8.22 3.70 2.33
CA ASP A 242 -9.36 3.65 1.44
C ASP A 242 -9.61 2.26 0.84
N ALA A 243 -8.59 1.39 0.81
CA ALA A 243 -8.65 0.10 0.17
C ALA A 243 -8.93 -1.04 1.17
N LEU A 244 -10.10 -1.69 1.04
CA LEU A 244 -10.48 -2.82 1.89
C LEU A 244 -9.50 -3.99 1.78
N ALA A 245 -8.96 -4.25 0.59
CA ALA A 245 -8.10 -5.39 0.32
C ALA A 245 -6.65 -5.22 0.84
N THR A 246 -6.19 -4.01 1.06
CA THR A 246 -4.83 -3.72 1.51
C THR A 246 -4.81 -3.07 2.89
N ASP A 247 -5.43 -1.92 3.07
CA ASP A 247 -5.39 -1.16 4.33
C ASP A 247 -6.16 -1.86 5.45
N ILE A 248 -7.45 -2.14 5.18
CA ILE A 248 -8.34 -2.67 6.22
C ILE A 248 -7.98 -4.12 6.53
N ARG A 249 -7.72 -4.92 5.50
CA ARG A 249 -7.23 -6.30 5.68
C ARG A 249 -5.89 -6.35 6.39
N GLY A 250 -4.95 -5.48 6.01
CA GLY A 250 -3.64 -5.40 6.64
C GLY A 250 -3.74 -5.03 8.12
N ALA A 251 -4.55 -4.04 8.46
CA ALA A 251 -4.82 -3.65 9.85
C ALA A 251 -5.38 -4.82 10.66
N ARG A 252 -6.39 -5.54 10.13
CA ARG A 252 -6.96 -6.73 10.77
C ARG A 252 -5.91 -7.82 10.99
N GLN A 253 -5.05 -8.08 10.00
CA GLN A 253 -3.98 -9.08 10.11
C GLN A 253 -2.91 -8.64 11.12
N ALA A 254 -2.63 -7.34 11.20
CA ALA A 254 -1.72 -6.75 12.19
C ALA A 254 -2.33 -6.65 13.60
N GLY A 255 -3.62 -6.94 13.78
CA GLY A 255 -4.29 -6.85 15.08
C GLY A 255 -4.48 -5.43 15.58
N ILE A 256 -4.71 -4.47 14.66
CA ILE A 256 -5.01 -3.07 14.96
C ILE A 256 -6.38 -2.67 14.43
N ASP A 257 -6.93 -1.60 14.97
CA ASP A 257 -8.17 -1.01 14.46
C ASP A 257 -7.97 -0.41 13.06
N ALA A 258 -9.06 -0.35 12.28
CA ALA A 258 -9.06 0.27 10.97
C ALA A 258 -10.23 1.24 10.79
N ILE A 259 -9.95 2.38 10.17
CA ILE A 259 -10.93 3.38 9.75
C ILE A 259 -10.89 3.44 8.22
N TRP A 260 -12.04 3.28 7.61
CA TRP A 260 -12.16 3.27 6.16
C TRP A 260 -12.45 4.68 5.62
N ILE A 261 -11.77 5.08 4.55
CA ILE A 261 -12.05 6.31 3.80
C ILE A 261 -12.86 5.96 2.57
N GLY A 262 -14.12 6.45 2.52
CA GLY A 262 -15.05 6.12 1.44
C GLY A 262 -14.76 6.83 0.12
N GLY A 263 -14.07 7.99 0.15
CA GLY A 263 -13.81 8.85 -1.01
C GLY A 263 -12.63 8.43 -1.89
N GLY A 264 -11.99 7.30 -1.60
CA GLY A 264 -10.91 6.74 -2.40
C GLY A 264 -11.40 5.75 -3.45
N ILE A 265 -10.73 4.59 -3.55
CA ILE A 265 -10.97 3.61 -4.61
C ILE A 265 -12.39 3.03 -4.64
N HIS A 266 -13.11 3.04 -3.52
CA HIS A 266 -14.48 2.53 -3.40
C HIS A 266 -15.56 3.60 -3.56
N ALA A 267 -15.23 4.86 -3.89
CA ALA A 267 -16.20 5.98 -3.95
C ALA A 267 -17.39 5.70 -4.86
N GLU A 268 -17.17 5.12 -6.04
CA GLU A 268 -18.23 4.74 -6.98
C GLU A 268 -19.12 3.62 -6.42
N ALA A 269 -18.54 2.56 -5.88
CA ALA A 269 -19.29 1.43 -5.30
C ALA A 269 -20.13 1.86 -4.10
N LEU A 270 -19.65 2.84 -3.33
CA LEU A 270 -20.34 3.44 -2.21
C LEU A 270 -21.39 4.49 -2.66
N ALA A 271 -21.40 4.87 -3.94
CA ALA A 271 -22.16 6.00 -4.48
C ALA A 271 -22.00 7.27 -3.62
N LEU A 272 -20.75 7.55 -3.24
CA LEU A 272 -20.44 8.73 -2.43
C LEU A 272 -20.87 10.00 -3.15
N GLY A 273 -21.76 10.75 -2.51
CA GLY A 273 -22.25 12.03 -3.03
C GLY A 273 -21.18 13.14 -2.90
N PRO A 274 -21.31 14.21 -3.68
CA PRO A 274 -20.39 15.36 -3.64
C PRO A 274 -20.38 16.07 -2.29
N ASP A 275 -21.43 15.91 -1.50
CA ASP A 275 -21.59 16.43 -0.13
C ASP A 275 -21.04 15.48 0.95
N GLY A 276 -20.42 14.36 0.55
CA GLY A 276 -19.86 13.36 1.45
C GLY A 276 -20.91 12.41 2.07
N GLN A 277 -22.13 12.38 1.54
CA GLN A 277 -23.13 11.44 2.04
C GLN A 277 -22.81 10.03 1.59
N LEU A 278 -22.82 9.10 2.56
CA LEU A 278 -22.65 7.67 2.39
C LEU A 278 -23.96 6.95 2.69
N ASP A 279 -24.30 5.98 1.84
CA ASP A 279 -25.41 5.07 2.04
C ASP A 279 -24.99 3.91 2.94
N GLN A 280 -25.68 3.72 4.08
CA GLN A 280 -25.35 2.70 5.07
C GLN A 280 -25.42 1.27 4.51
N ASP A 281 -26.41 0.99 3.64
CA ASP A 281 -26.59 -0.35 3.06
C ASP A 281 -25.45 -0.66 2.07
N LYS A 282 -25.02 0.34 1.29
CA LYS A 282 -23.86 0.21 0.39
C LYS A 282 -22.57 0.01 1.17
N VAL A 283 -22.36 0.77 2.25
CA VAL A 283 -21.20 0.60 3.14
C VAL A 283 -21.14 -0.84 3.65
N HIS A 284 -22.24 -1.36 4.15
CA HIS A 284 -22.31 -2.75 4.62
C HIS A 284 -22.11 -3.76 3.50
N GLY A 285 -22.75 -3.55 2.34
CA GLY A 285 -22.66 -4.45 1.20
C GLY A 285 -21.22 -4.58 0.67
N VAL A 286 -20.54 -3.46 0.47
CA VAL A 286 -19.17 -3.43 -0.04
C VAL A 286 -18.18 -4.03 0.98
N ALA A 287 -18.31 -3.68 2.26
CA ALA A 287 -17.46 -4.25 3.31
C ALA A 287 -17.67 -5.76 3.49
N ALA A 288 -18.93 -6.21 3.46
CA ALA A 288 -19.28 -7.63 3.57
C ALA A 288 -18.75 -8.45 2.38
N GLN A 289 -18.84 -7.92 1.16
CA GLN A 289 -18.29 -8.55 -0.03
C GLN A 289 -16.76 -8.73 0.05
N ALA A 290 -16.07 -7.75 0.63
CA ALA A 290 -14.64 -7.83 0.88
C ALA A 290 -14.27 -8.73 2.08
N GLY A 291 -15.21 -9.09 2.92
CA GLY A 291 -15.00 -9.84 4.17
C GLY A 291 -14.30 -9.02 5.25
N GLU A 292 -14.39 -7.69 5.18
CA GLU A 292 -13.69 -6.77 6.09
C GLU A 292 -14.68 -5.99 6.97
N ARG A 293 -14.20 -5.58 8.16
CA ARG A 293 -15.02 -4.89 9.16
C ARG A 293 -14.25 -3.73 9.77
N PRO A 294 -14.18 -2.58 9.11
CA PRO A 294 -13.59 -1.38 9.69
C PRO A 294 -14.40 -0.91 10.90
N LYS A 295 -13.72 -0.28 11.85
CA LYS A 295 -14.34 0.27 13.07
C LYS A 295 -15.27 1.44 12.78
N ALA A 296 -14.97 2.21 11.74
CA ALA A 296 -15.79 3.31 11.24
C ALA A 296 -15.45 3.59 9.77
N ILE A 297 -16.30 4.38 9.11
CA ILE A 297 -16.04 4.94 7.79
C ILE A 297 -16.21 6.47 7.84
N LEU A 298 -15.27 7.17 7.18
CA LEU A 298 -15.36 8.60 6.88
C LEU A 298 -15.51 8.79 5.36
N PRO A 299 -16.26 9.80 4.90
CA PRO A 299 -16.24 10.18 3.49
C PRO A 299 -14.84 10.58 3.00
N TRP A 300 -14.17 11.44 3.76
CA TRP A 300 -12.84 11.99 3.49
C TRP A 300 -12.05 12.11 4.78
N LEU A 301 -10.69 12.15 4.68
CA LEU A 301 -9.83 12.41 5.82
C LEU A 301 -10.02 13.86 6.31
N GLN A 302 -10.67 13.99 7.44
CA GLN A 302 -10.91 15.28 8.09
C GLN A 302 -11.01 15.12 9.62
N TRP A 303 -10.88 16.29 10.28
CA TRP A 303 -10.88 16.38 11.74
C TRP A 303 -12.29 16.38 12.32
#